data_81a64fa78bd861c15a159af37816333d
#
_entry.id   81a64fa78bd861c15a159af37816333d
#
_cell.length_a   1.000
_cell.length_b   1.000
_cell.length_c   1.000
_cell.angle_alpha   90.00
_cell.angle_beta   90.00
_cell.angle_gamma   90.00
#
_symmetry.space_group_name_H-M   'P 1'
#
loop_
_entity.id
_entity.type
_entity.pdbx_description
1 polymer ?
#
loop_
_entity_poly.entity_id
_entity_poly.type
_entity_poly.pdbx_seq_one_letter_code
_entity_poly.pdbx_strand_id
1 'polypeptide(L)'
;PDGRAGFVHSMSEAMRHGTYIGVQIDAPYTGISKSDIARIGKRLGLDYSTTYSCYKGGEKHCGKCGTCVERKEALRDAGIEDTTEYETE
;
A
#
# COMPACT_ATOMS: atom_id res chain seq x y z
N PRO A 1 -11.25 1.48 7.02
CA PRO A 1 -12.40 0.55 6.88
C PRO A 1 -12.40 -0.23 5.57
N ASP A 2 -12.00 0.41 4.46
CA ASP A 2 -12.03 -0.23 3.14
C ASP A 2 -10.95 -1.31 2.94
N GLY A 3 -9.94 -1.34 3.80
CA GLY A 3 -8.93 -2.40 3.78
C GLY A 3 -9.27 -3.60 4.65
N ARG A 4 -10.41 -3.58 5.34
CA ARG A 4 -10.81 -4.68 6.22
C ARG A 4 -11.36 -5.86 5.44
N ALA A 5 -11.09 -7.06 5.94
CA ALA A 5 -11.53 -8.30 5.29
C ALA A 5 -13.04 -8.34 5.05
N GLY A 6 -13.83 -7.85 6.01
CA GLY A 6 -15.30 -7.82 5.87
C GLY A 6 -15.76 -6.94 4.71
N PHE A 7 -15.15 -5.76 4.55
CA PHE A 7 -15.48 -4.89 3.42
C PHE A 7 -15.09 -5.55 2.09
N VAL A 8 -13.87 -6.06 2.00
CA VAL A 8 -13.37 -6.71 0.77
C VAL A 8 -14.28 -7.88 0.39
N HIS A 9 -14.66 -8.71 1.36
CA HIS A 9 -15.55 -9.85 1.11
C HIS A 9 -16.91 -9.38 0.57
N SER A 10 -17.52 -8.38 1.21
CA SER A 10 -18.83 -7.86 0.80
C SER A 10 -18.79 -7.25 -0.59
N MET A 11 -17.74 -6.47 -0.87
CA MET A 11 -17.56 -5.86 -2.20
C MET A 11 -17.33 -6.92 -3.26
N SER A 12 -16.53 -7.95 -2.97
CA SER A 12 -16.26 -9.05 -3.89
C SER A 12 -17.56 -9.79 -4.23
N GLU A 13 -18.43 -10.04 -3.22
CA GLU A 13 -19.73 -10.66 -3.45
C GLU A 13 -20.60 -9.78 -4.35
N ALA A 14 -20.63 -8.48 -4.09
CA ALA A 14 -21.40 -7.55 -4.93
C ALA A 14 -20.91 -7.57 -6.38
N MET A 15 -19.60 -7.57 -6.59
CA MET A 15 -19.00 -7.63 -7.93
C MET A 15 -19.30 -8.94 -8.63
N ARG A 16 -19.24 -10.06 -7.90
CA ARG A 16 -19.54 -11.39 -8.45
C ARG A 16 -20.97 -11.45 -8.96
N HIS A 17 -21.92 -10.90 -8.22
CA HIS A 17 -23.32 -10.86 -8.63
C HIS A 17 -23.61 -9.81 -9.68
N GLY A 18 -22.87 -8.71 -9.67
CA GLY A 18 -23.09 -7.57 -10.56
C GLY A 18 -22.43 -7.69 -11.93
N THR A 19 -21.66 -8.74 -12.19
CA THR A 19 -20.97 -8.92 -13.47
C THR A 19 -21.38 -10.25 -14.10
N TYR A 20 -21.36 -10.31 -15.43
CA TYR A 20 -21.77 -11.52 -16.15
C TYR A 20 -20.84 -12.71 -15.94
N ILE A 21 -19.53 -12.43 -15.81
CA ILE A 21 -18.53 -13.49 -15.68
C ILE A 21 -18.13 -13.77 -14.23
N GLY A 22 -18.78 -13.13 -13.27
CA GLY A 22 -18.50 -13.35 -11.86
C GLY A 22 -17.16 -12.83 -11.38
N VAL A 23 -16.85 -11.57 -11.69
CA VAL A 23 -15.59 -10.92 -11.26
C VAL A 23 -15.51 -10.92 -9.72
N GLN A 24 -14.36 -11.26 -9.19
CA GLN A 24 -14.08 -11.27 -7.75
C GLN A 24 -12.93 -10.32 -7.44
N ILE A 25 -12.93 -9.82 -6.19
CA ILE A 25 -11.84 -8.98 -5.68
C ILE A 25 -10.93 -9.85 -4.82
N ASP A 26 -9.63 -9.81 -5.11
CA ASP A 26 -8.62 -10.50 -4.33
C ASP A 26 -7.78 -9.47 -3.58
N ALA A 27 -7.61 -9.69 -2.28
CA ALA A 27 -6.82 -8.82 -1.42
C ALA A 27 -5.92 -9.68 -0.53
N PRO A 28 -4.78 -10.15 -1.07
CA PRO A 28 -3.95 -11.14 -0.38
C PRO A 28 -3.26 -10.64 0.89
N TYR A 29 -3.23 -9.32 1.11
CA TYR A 29 -2.48 -8.74 2.23
C TYR A 29 -3.34 -8.16 3.34
N THR A 30 -4.64 -8.48 3.38
CA THR A 30 -5.54 -7.91 4.39
C THR A 30 -5.19 -8.31 5.82
N GLY A 31 -4.49 -9.41 6.01
CA GLY A 31 -4.17 -9.95 7.33
C GLY A 31 -2.80 -9.57 7.87
N ILE A 32 -2.05 -8.72 7.18
CA ILE A 32 -0.68 -8.39 7.59
C ILE A 32 -0.48 -6.87 7.64
N SER A 33 0.56 -6.44 8.35
CA SER A 33 0.88 -5.03 8.51
C SER A 33 1.54 -4.45 7.26
N LYS A 34 1.58 -3.12 7.17
CA LYS A 34 2.28 -2.42 6.08
C LYS A 34 3.79 -2.71 6.11
N SER A 35 4.38 -2.84 7.29
CA SER A 35 5.78 -3.21 7.39
C SER A 35 6.05 -4.62 6.88
N ASP A 36 5.12 -5.55 7.09
CA ASP A 36 5.24 -6.90 6.53
C ASP A 36 5.15 -6.87 5.02
N ILE A 37 4.25 -6.07 4.47
CA ILE A 37 4.16 -5.88 3.01
C ILE A 37 5.47 -5.32 2.45
N ALA A 38 6.05 -4.35 3.15
CA ALA A 38 7.34 -3.77 2.74
C ALA A 38 8.46 -4.81 2.73
N ARG A 39 8.48 -5.72 3.72
CA ARG A 39 9.46 -6.81 3.76
C ARG A 39 9.30 -7.76 2.59
N ILE A 40 8.06 -8.07 2.23
CA ILE A 40 7.76 -8.92 1.07
C ILE A 40 8.28 -8.26 -0.20
N GLY A 41 8.03 -6.96 -0.38
CA GLY A 41 8.51 -6.22 -1.53
C GLY A 41 10.03 -6.24 -1.64
N LYS A 42 10.73 -6.02 -0.53
CA LYS A 42 12.19 -6.07 -0.49
C LYS A 42 12.70 -7.46 -0.87
N ARG A 43 12.07 -8.50 -0.35
CA ARG A 43 12.44 -9.89 -0.66
C ARG A 43 12.30 -10.19 -2.15
N LEU A 44 11.31 -9.57 -2.80
CA LEU A 44 11.07 -9.71 -4.24
C LEU A 44 11.97 -8.80 -5.09
N GLY A 45 12.83 -8.01 -4.47
CA GLY A 45 13.76 -7.14 -5.18
C GLY A 45 13.21 -5.77 -5.56
N LEU A 46 12.11 -5.35 -4.95
CA LEU A 46 11.52 -4.04 -5.25
C LEU A 46 12.41 -2.91 -4.73
N ASP A 47 12.66 -1.93 -5.60
CA ASP A 47 13.36 -0.70 -5.24
C ASP A 47 12.31 0.38 -4.93
N TYR A 48 12.18 0.75 -3.66
CA TYR A 48 11.14 1.70 -3.23
C TYR A 48 11.37 3.12 -3.75
N SER A 49 12.58 3.46 -4.17
CA SER A 49 12.84 4.78 -4.77
C SER A 49 12.06 4.98 -6.08
N THR A 50 11.62 3.89 -6.72
CA THR A 50 10.86 3.94 -7.97
C THR A 50 9.34 3.98 -7.77
N THR A 51 8.87 3.95 -6.53
CA THR A 51 7.44 3.91 -6.23
C THR A 51 6.93 5.26 -5.75
N TYR A 52 5.64 5.52 -5.91
CA TYR A 52 5.02 6.78 -5.55
C TYR A 52 3.73 6.56 -4.76
N SER A 53 3.60 7.21 -3.62
CA SER A 53 2.42 7.07 -2.76
C SER A 53 1.90 8.40 -2.21
N CYS A 54 2.56 9.51 -2.48
CA CYS A 54 2.19 10.81 -1.92
C CYS A 54 0.86 11.32 -2.49
N TYR A 55 -0.03 11.80 -1.63
CA TYR A 55 -1.32 12.35 -2.04
C TYR A 55 -1.23 13.76 -2.64
N LYS A 56 -0.12 14.47 -2.45
CA LYS A 56 0.06 15.82 -2.99
C LYS A 56 0.33 15.85 -4.49
N GLY A 57 0.91 14.79 -5.05
CA GLY A 57 1.10 14.66 -6.50
C GLY A 57 2.26 15.43 -7.09
N GLY A 58 3.20 15.92 -6.30
CA GLY A 58 4.40 16.61 -6.79
C GLY A 58 5.45 15.66 -7.39
N GLU A 59 6.54 16.20 -7.87
CA GLU A 59 7.65 15.41 -8.40
C GLU A 59 8.29 14.54 -7.32
N LYS A 60 8.37 15.07 -6.10
CA LYS A 60 8.85 14.34 -4.93
C LYS A 60 7.70 14.11 -3.97
N HIS A 61 7.85 13.12 -3.12
CA HIS A 61 6.92 12.92 -2.01
C HIS A 61 6.99 14.12 -1.08
N CYS A 62 5.85 14.64 -0.61
CA CYS A 62 5.84 15.84 0.24
C CYS A 62 6.48 15.58 1.62
N GLY A 63 6.46 14.35 2.10
CA GLY A 63 7.01 13.98 3.40
C GLY A 63 6.09 14.26 4.58
N LYS A 64 4.93 14.88 4.37
CA LYS A 64 4.05 15.35 5.43
C LYS A 64 2.65 14.78 5.41
N CYS A 65 2.14 14.35 4.24
CA CYS A 65 0.78 13.80 4.17
C CYS A 65 0.71 12.45 4.87
N GLY A 66 -0.52 11.99 5.14
CA GLY A 66 -0.73 10.73 5.86
C GLY A 66 -0.02 9.55 5.22
N THR A 67 -0.04 9.45 3.89
CA THR A 67 0.64 8.35 3.20
C THR A 67 2.15 8.45 3.26
N CYS A 68 2.71 9.64 3.26
CA CYS A 68 4.16 9.82 3.43
C CYS A 68 4.59 9.41 4.83
N VAL A 69 3.82 9.80 5.86
CA VAL A 69 4.09 9.40 7.25
C VAL A 69 4.02 7.88 7.39
N GLU A 70 2.97 7.26 6.87
CA GLU A 70 2.81 5.81 6.93
C GLU A 70 3.92 5.09 6.16
N ARG A 71 4.34 5.63 5.02
CA ARG A 71 5.44 5.07 4.23
C ARG A 71 6.75 5.06 5.01
N LYS A 72 7.08 6.18 5.66
CA LYS A 72 8.29 6.28 6.49
C LYS A 72 8.24 5.28 7.65
N GLU A 73 7.10 5.18 8.31
CA GLU A 73 6.92 4.25 9.43
C GLU A 73 7.04 2.79 8.97
N ALA A 74 6.40 2.44 7.86
CA ALA A 74 6.42 1.07 7.37
C ALA A 74 7.82 0.62 6.98
N LEU A 75 8.58 1.45 6.28
CA LEU A 75 9.94 1.13 5.88
C LEU A 75 10.86 1.06 7.09
N ARG A 76 10.72 1.99 8.05
CA ARG A 76 11.50 1.98 9.28
C ARG A 76 11.23 0.71 10.08
N ASP A 77 9.96 0.35 10.29
CA ASP A 77 9.57 -0.83 11.07
C ASP A 77 9.98 -2.11 10.38
N ALA A 78 10.09 -2.10 9.07
CA ALA A 78 10.59 -3.25 8.29
C ALA A 78 12.12 -3.36 8.30
N GLY A 79 12.82 -2.36 8.84
CA GLY A 79 14.28 -2.35 8.82
C GLY A 79 14.85 -2.06 7.43
N ILE A 80 14.10 -1.38 6.58
CA ILE A 80 14.50 -1.06 5.21
C ILE A 80 14.93 0.40 5.15
N GLU A 81 16.09 0.67 4.54
CA GLU A 81 16.53 2.03 4.31
C GLU A 81 15.55 2.72 3.35
N ASP A 82 15.03 3.88 3.77
CA ASP A 82 14.10 4.65 2.97
C ASP A 82 14.87 5.54 1.99
N THR A 83 14.93 5.11 0.74
CA THR A 83 15.62 5.82 -0.34
C THR A 83 14.70 6.79 -1.08
N THR A 84 13.46 6.97 -0.60
CA THR A 84 12.50 7.89 -1.19
C THR A 84 12.98 9.34 -1.08
N GLU A 85 12.86 10.10 -2.16
CA GLU A 85 13.13 11.53 -2.12
C GLU A 85 11.91 12.29 -1.61
N TYR A 86 12.11 13.09 -0.56
CA TYR A 86 11.04 13.90 0.04
C TYR A 86 11.35 15.38 -0.15
N GLU A 87 10.31 16.20 -0.32
CA GLU A 87 10.46 17.65 -0.36
C GLU A 87 10.90 18.20 1.00
N THR A 88 10.40 17.57 2.08
CA THR A 88 10.76 17.90 3.45
C THR A 88 10.95 16.62 4.24
N GLU A 89 11.85 16.65 5.22
CA GLU A 89 12.12 15.49 6.06
C GLU A 89 11.17 15.36 7.23
#